data_3eb9de12ddd81c745a4bc709682be9d2
#
_entry.id   3eb9de12ddd81c745a4bc709682be9d2
#
_cell.length_a   1.000
_cell.length_b   1.000
_cell.length_c   1.000
_cell.angle_alpha   90.00
_cell.angle_beta   90.00
_cell.angle_gamma   90.00
#
_symmetry.space_group_name_H-M   'P 1'
#
loop_
_entity.id
_entity.type
_entity.pdbx_description
1 polymer ?
#
loop_
_entity_poly.entity_id
_entity_poly.type
_entity_poly.pdbx_seq_one_letter_code
_entity_poly.pdbx_strand_id
1 'polypeptide(L)'
;MRILVTAIGSMSASRVISSLQMTGHYVVGTDIYPKEYHEEGYLCNSFVQVPFFNDPNYCATLIDICRRYKCKVIIPLTDPEIDVINANRAMFEEKKIALYMQSSEVLDIARNKLKIHEFFKDDNEVNTINTYLLSDFHTYYVKRPWILKKLHGRSSEGVVIDPTINQLLTILNMEDYVIQPYLDGHIFTVDYIRDKKSGFDYSVAREE
;
A
#
# COMPACT_ATOMS: atom_id res chain seq x y z
N MET A 1 -13.47 5.04 20.47
CA MET A 1 -13.77 6.05 19.41
C MET A 1 -14.47 5.39 18.23
N ARG A 2 -14.86 6.16 17.18
CA ARG A 2 -15.41 5.60 15.94
C ARG A 2 -14.36 5.70 14.84
N ILE A 3 -14.12 4.62 14.14
CA ILE A 3 -13.05 4.46 13.14
C ILE A 3 -13.68 3.95 11.84
N LEU A 4 -13.29 4.55 10.72
CA LEU A 4 -13.63 4.08 9.40
C LEU A 4 -12.49 3.17 8.89
N VAL A 5 -12.83 1.97 8.45
CA VAL A 5 -11.90 1.01 7.83
C VAL A 5 -12.36 0.79 6.40
N THR A 6 -11.48 1.00 5.43
CA THR A 6 -11.82 0.87 4.00
C THR A 6 -11.37 -0.48 3.44
N ALA A 7 -11.88 -0.87 2.28
CA ALA A 7 -11.58 -2.14 1.60
C ALA A 7 -11.66 -3.35 2.54
N ILE A 8 -12.77 -3.48 3.24
CA ILE A 8 -12.93 -4.54 4.24
C ILE A 8 -12.98 -5.96 3.66
N GLY A 9 -13.13 -6.11 2.33
CA GLY A 9 -12.93 -7.38 1.63
C GLY A 9 -11.47 -7.80 1.45
N SER A 10 -10.50 -7.03 1.98
CA SER A 10 -9.08 -7.38 1.92
C SER A 10 -8.71 -8.42 2.99
N MET A 11 -7.65 -9.21 2.73
CA MET A 11 -7.22 -10.31 3.61
C MET A 11 -6.87 -9.88 5.05
N SER A 12 -6.50 -8.62 5.28
CA SER A 12 -6.15 -8.11 6.61
C SER A 12 -7.34 -7.57 7.40
N ALA A 13 -8.49 -7.36 6.75
CA ALA A 13 -9.62 -6.61 7.31
C ALA A 13 -10.21 -7.25 8.56
N SER A 14 -10.46 -8.56 8.55
CA SER A 14 -11.06 -9.27 9.70
C SER A 14 -10.22 -9.10 10.98
N ARG A 15 -8.89 -9.14 10.85
CA ARG A 15 -7.98 -8.94 11.99
C ARG A 15 -7.97 -7.50 12.48
N VAL A 16 -7.96 -6.53 11.56
CA VAL A 16 -8.01 -5.11 11.90
C VAL A 16 -9.33 -4.79 12.61
N ILE A 17 -10.47 -5.21 12.06
CA ILE A 17 -11.79 -5.00 12.64
C ILE A 17 -11.87 -5.58 14.05
N SER A 18 -11.50 -6.87 14.22
CA SER A 18 -11.55 -7.56 15.50
C SER A 18 -10.65 -6.88 16.55
N SER A 19 -9.42 -6.51 16.19
CA SER A 19 -8.49 -5.83 17.11
C SER A 19 -9.00 -4.49 17.57
N LEU A 20 -9.64 -3.71 16.68
CA LEU A 20 -10.25 -2.43 17.02
C LEU A 20 -11.43 -2.61 17.97
N GLN A 21 -12.27 -3.62 17.72
CA GLN A 21 -13.44 -3.90 18.57
C GLN A 21 -13.04 -4.42 19.95
N MET A 22 -12.01 -5.27 20.03
CA MET A 22 -11.47 -5.75 21.32
C MET A 22 -10.94 -4.62 22.19
N THR A 23 -10.51 -3.51 21.60
CA THR A 23 -10.07 -2.29 22.29
C THR A 23 -11.19 -1.27 22.48
N GLY A 24 -12.46 -1.68 22.28
CA GLY A 24 -13.64 -0.86 22.54
C GLY A 24 -13.93 0.21 21.47
N HIS A 25 -13.44 0.03 20.26
CA HIS A 25 -13.73 0.95 19.16
C HIS A 25 -14.96 0.52 18.36
N TYR A 26 -15.71 1.50 17.88
CA TYR A 26 -16.82 1.29 16.96
C TYR A 26 -16.28 1.35 15.53
N VAL A 27 -16.44 0.28 14.76
CA VAL A 27 -15.89 0.16 13.40
C VAL A 27 -16.99 0.35 12.38
N VAL A 28 -16.79 1.33 11.48
CA VAL A 28 -17.55 1.49 10.25
C VAL A 28 -16.69 0.90 9.12
N GLY A 29 -17.18 -0.15 8.48
CA GLY A 29 -16.51 -0.76 7.34
C GLY A 29 -17.02 -0.19 6.02
N THR A 30 -16.14 -0.05 5.03
CA THR A 30 -16.54 0.28 3.66
C THR A 30 -15.89 -0.65 2.65
N ASP A 31 -16.63 -0.94 1.58
CA ASP A 31 -16.15 -1.69 0.43
C ASP A 31 -16.90 -1.27 -0.83
N ILE A 32 -16.32 -1.59 -2.00
CA ILE A 32 -16.97 -1.36 -3.30
C ILE A 32 -18.09 -2.35 -3.58
N TYR A 33 -18.02 -3.53 -2.98
CA TYR A 33 -19.06 -4.56 -3.10
C TYR A 33 -20.10 -4.46 -2.00
N PRO A 34 -21.32 -5.00 -2.21
CA PRO A 34 -22.34 -5.04 -1.18
C PRO A 34 -21.90 -5.84 0.06
N LYS A 35 -22.54 -5.56 1.17
CA LYS A 35 -22.25 -6.20 2.47
C LYS A 35 -22.27 -7.73 2.42
N GLU A 36 -23.16 -8.27 1.62
CA GLU A 36 -23.41 -9.71 1.47
C GLU A 36 -22.26 -10.48 0.80
N TYR A 37 -21.33 -9.76 0.18
CA TYR A 37 -20.14 -10.34 -0.47
C TYR A 37 -18.96 -10.56 0.47
N HIS A 38 -19.05 -10.03 1.71
CA HIS A 38 -17.95 -10.04 2.66
C HIS A 38 -18.41 -10.49 4.05
N GLU A 39 -17.73 -11.45 4.63
CA GLU A 39 -17.90 -11.82 6.04
C GLU A 39 -17.62 -10.60 6.94
N GLU A 40 -16.60 -9.82 6.62
CA GLU A 40 -16.17 -8.62 7.34
C GLU A 40 -17.26 -7.55 7.41
N GLY A 41 -18.18 -7.49 6.44
CA GLY A 41 -19.33 -6.62 6.47
C GLY A 41 -20.24 -6.89 7.65
N TYR A 42 -20.31 -8.14 8.10
CA TYR A 42 -21.09 -8.54 9.28
C TYR A 42 -20.31 -8.39 10.59
N LEU A 43 -18.98 -8.40 10.54
CA LEU A 43 -18.12 -8.13 11.70
C LEU A 43 -18.15 -6.65 12.09
N CYS A 44 -18.28 -5.74 11.12
CA CYS A 44 -18.36 -4.31 11.40
C CYS A 44 -19.60 -3.92 12.17
N ASN A 45 -19.51 -2.89 13.04
CA ASN A 45 -20.68 -2.31 13.72
C ASN A 45 -21.62 -1.61 12.72
N SER A 46 -21.09 -1.05 11.64
CA SER A 46 -21.84 -0.52 10.50
C SER A 46 -21.07 -0.75 9.22
N PHE A 47 -21.79 -0.88 8.12
CA PHE A 47 -21.22 -1.02 6.78
C PHE A 47 -21.82 0.01 5.83
N VAL A 48 -21.00 0.54 4.93
CA VAL A 48 -21.44 1.44 3.84
C VAL A 48 -20.71 1.04 2.57
N GLN A 49 -21.46 0.77 1.50
CA GLN A 49 -20.89 0.59 0.18
C GLN A 49 -20.39 1.93 -0.38
N VAL A 50 -19.22 1.92 -0.99
CA VAL A 50 -18.56 3.12 -1.56
C VAL A 50 -18.25 2.92 -3.04
N PRO A 51 -18.05 3.99 -3.82
CA PRO A 51 -17.56 3.88 -5.19
C PRO A 51 -16.13 3.32 -5.22
N PHE A 52 -15.66 2.95 -6.41
CA PHE A 52 -14.29 2.51 -6.61
C PHE A 52 -13.30 3.66 -6.33
N PHE A 53 -12.08 3.35 -5.90
CA PHE A 53 -11.10 4.36 -5.46
C PHE A 53 -10.76 5.41 -6.53
N ASN A 54 -10.91 5.10 -7.83
CA ASN A 54 -10.68 6.03 -8.93
C ASN A 54 -11.90 6.91 -9.28
N ASP A 55 -13.02 6.75 -8.59
CA ASP A 55 -14.15 7.67 -8.73
C ASP A 55 -13.77 9.04 -8.16
N PRO A 56 -14.02 10.15 -8.89
CA PRO A 56 -13.72 11.50 -8.42
C PRO A 56 -14.35 11.85 -7.07
N ASN A 57 -15.47 11.21 -6.72
CA ASN A 57 -16.20 11.44 -5.47
C ASN A 57 -15.74 10.53 -4.33
N TYR A 58 -14.78 9.63 -4.54
CA TYR A 58 -14.39 8.65 -3.53
C TYR A 58 -14.00 9.29 -2.19
N CYS A 59 -13.05 10.22 -2.19
CA CYS A 59 -12.61 10.91 -0.97
C CYS A 59 -13.73 11.73 -0.31
N ALA A 60 -14.57 12.41 -1.10
CA ALA A 60 -15.73 13.14 -0.59
C ALA A 60 -16.74 12.19 0.09
N THR A 61 -16.96 11.02 -0.51
CA THR A 61 -17.83 9.97 0.07
C THR A 61 -17.30 9.48 1.41
N LEU A 62 -15.98 9.22 1.53
CA LEU A 62 -15.37 8.82 2.81
C LEU A 62 -15.53 9.91 3.89
N ILE A 63 -15.36 11.17 3.51
CA ILE A 63 -15.56 12.31 4.42
C ILE A 63 -17.01 12.40 4.89
N ASP A 64 -17.99 12.23 4.00
CA ASP A 64 -19.40 12.25 4.34
C ASP A 64 -19.79 11.08 5.27
N ILE A 65 -19.22 9.88 5.04
CA ILE A 65 -19.37 8.74 5.95
C ILE A 65 -18.78 9.08 7.33
N CYS A 66 -17.57 9.64 7.38
CA CYS A 66 -16.96 10.07 8.64
C CYS A 66 -17.82 11.08 9.39
N ARG A 67 -18.40 12.05 8.69
CA ARG A 67 -19.33 13.03 9.27
C ARG A 67 -20.58 12.36 9.82
N ARG A 68 -21.24 11.50 9.02
CA ARG A 68 -22.48 10.79 9.36
C ARG A 68 -22.30 9.89 10.59
N TYR A 69 -21.21 9.12 10.63
CA TYR A 69 -20.93 8.17 11.70
C TYR A 69 -20.07 8.74 12.83
N LYS A 70 -19.63 10.01 12.70
CA LYS A 70 -18.74 10.70 13.64
C LYS A 70 -17.39 9.98 13.80
N CYS A 71 -16.87 9.41 12.72
CA CYS A 71 -15.54 8.83 12.68
C CYS A 71 -14.49 9.93 12.76
N LYS A 72 -13.42 9.68 13.51
CA LYS A 72 -12.31 10.62 13.68
C LYS A 72 -11.03 10.13 13.02
N VAL A 73 -11.01 8.86 12.61
CA VAL A 73 -9.85 8.19 12.03
C VAL A 73 -10.32 7.36 10.85
N ILE A 74 -9.51 7.34 9.78
CA ILE A 74 -9.64 6.42 8.65
C ILE A 74 -8.42 5.50 8.66
N ILE A 75 -8.65 4.20 8.46
CA ILE A 75 -7.63 3.17 8.24
C ILE A 75 -7.83 2.59 6.85
N PRO A 76 -7.08 3.05 5.83
CA PRO A 76 -7.11 2.43 4.51
C PRO A 76 -6.33 1.12 4.52
N LEU A 77 -6.87 0.07 3.88
CA LEU A 77 -6.25 -1.27 3.89
C LEU A 77 -5.60 -1.66 2.56
N THR A 78 -5.81 -0.90 1.50
CA THR A 78 -5.25 -1.23 0.18
C THR A 78 -4.40 -0.10 -0.38
N ASP A 79 -3.34 -0.46 -1.08
CA ASP A 79 -2.42 0.48 -1.70
C ASP A 79 -3.08 1.53 -2.61
N PRO A 80 -4.04 1.16 -3.51
CA PRO A 80 -4.67 2.17 -4.37
C PRO A 80 -5.49 3.20 -3.60
N GLU A 81 -6.16 2.78 -2.51
CA GLU A 81 -6.88 3.72 -1.66
C GLU A 81 -5.92 4.63 -0.90
N ILE A 82 -4.79 4.08 -0.41
CA ILE A 82 -3.72 4.87 0.23
C ILE A 82 -3.20 5.94 -0.74
N ASP A 83 -2.93 5.58 -1.99
CA ASP A 83 -2.43 6.51 -3.00
C ASP A 83 -3.42 7.66 -3.26
N VAL A 84 -4.71 7.34 -3.46
CA VAL A 84 -5.76 8.36 -3.70
C VAL A 84 -6.03 9.22 -2.46
N ILE A 85 -6.11 8.63 -1.28
CA ILE A 85 -6.31 9.36 -0.03
C ILE A 85 -5.11 10.27 0.25
N ASN A 86 -3.88 9.78 -0.01
CA ASN A 86 -2.67 10.59 0.15
C ASN A 86 -2.65 11.80 -0.80
N ALA A 87 -3.03 11.62 -2.05
CA ALA A 87 -3.14 12.72 -3.01
C ALA A 87 -4.18 13.78 -2.60
N ASN A 88 -5.18 13.40 -1.79
CA ASN A 88 -6.25 14.26 -1.30
C ASN A 88 -6.17 14.53 0.21
N ARG A 89 -5.01 14.33 0.84
CA ARG A 89 -4.79 14.42 2.30
C ARG A 89 -5.35 15.70 2.92
N ALA A 90 -5.14 16.85 2.26
CA ALA A 90 -5.61 18.15 2.73
C ALA A 90 -7.14 18.20 2.96
N MET A 91 -7.94 17.49 2.16
CA MET A 91 -9.39 17.43 2.34
C MET A 91 -9.79 16.80 3.69
N PHE A 92 -9.06 15.79 4.13
CA PHE A 92 -9.29 15.12 5.40
C PHE A 92 -8.79 15.94 6.59
N GLU A 93 -7.63 16.58 6.44
CA GLU A 93 -7.04 17.47 7.45
C GLU A 93 -7.95 18.66 7.75
N GLU A 94 -8.50 19.32 6.71
CA GLU A 94 -9.47 20.39 6.86
C GLU A 94 -10.68 19.97 7.70
N LYS A 95 -11.14 18.74 7.54
CA LYS A 95 -12.26 18.16 8.29
C LYS A 95 -11.85 17.55 9.63
N LYS A 96 -10.57 17.66 10.02
CA LYS A 96 -9.99 17.09 11.25
C LYS A 96 -10.21 15.58 11.38
N ILE A 97 -10.09 14.87 10.24
CA ILE A 97 -10.12 13.42 10.14
C ILE A 97 -8.67 12.95 10.07
N ALA A 98 -8.23 12.17 11.06
CA ALA A 98 -6.90 11.59 11.07
C ALA A 98 -6.82 10.42 10.08
N LEU A 99 -5.73 10.35 9.33
CA LEU A 99 -5.43 9.25 8.44
C LEU A 99 -4.39 8.33 9.11
N TYR A 100 -4.77 7.09 9.40
CA TYR A 100 -3.85 6.10 9.96
C TYR A 100 -3.08 5.42 8.83
N MET A 101 -2.14 6.15 8.30
CA MET A 101 -1.23 5.75 7.23
C MET A 101 0.06 6.57 7.32
N GLN A 102 1.09 6.19 6.60
CA GLN A 102 2.38 6.89 6.58
C GLN A 102 2.26 8.33 6.05
N SER A 103 3.28 9.15 6.34
CA SER A 103 3.36 10.51 5.77
C SER A 103 3.54 10.46 4.25
N SER A 104 3.24 11.58 3.57
CA SER A 104 3.38 11.67 2.12
C SER A 104 4.82 11.41 1.66
N GLU A 105 5.81 11.89 2.41
CA GLU A 105 7.24 11.71 2.11
C GLU A 105 7.63 10.22 2.17
N VAL A 106 7.15 9.51 3.21
CA VAL A 106 7.42 8.07 3.36
C VAL A 106 6.72 7.28 2.25
N LEU A 107 5.48 7.62 1.93
CA LEU A 107 4.74 6.96 0.85
C LEU A 107 5.39 7.20 -0.53
N ASP A 108 5.87 8.41 -0.79
CA ASP A 108 6.56 8.76 -2.04
C ASP A 108 7.80 7.87 -2.27
N ILE A 109 8.53 7.54 -1.20
CA ILE A 109 9.68 6.62 -1.27
C ILE A 109 9.19 5.18 -1.36
N ALA A 110 8.36 4.74 -0.41
CA ALA A 110 7.98 3.33 -0.25
C ALA A 110 7.15 2.77 -1.42
N ARG A 111 6.38 3.62 -2.10
CA ARG A 111 5.57 3.24 -3.26
C ARG A 111 6.35 3.21 -4.58
N ASN A 112 7.62 3.65 -4.60
CA ASN A 112 8.45 3.74 -5.80
C ASN A 112 9.73 2.93 -5.63
N LYS A 113 9.88 1.84 -6.38
CA LYS A 113 11.03 0.91 -6.25
C LYS A 113 12.39 1.55 -6.56
N LEU A 114 12.41 2.52 -7.47
CA LEU A 114 13.65 3.25 -7.77
C LEU A 114 14.01 4.17 -6.59
N LYS A 115 13.04 4.90 -6.03
CA LYS A 115 13.29 5.77 -4.87
C LYS A 115 13.71 5.00 -3.63
N ILE A 116 13.20 3.78 -3.41
CA ILE A 116 13.69 2.89 -2.34
C ILE A 116 15.18 2.60 -2.55
N HIS A 117 15.58 2.22 -3.77
CA HIS A 117 16.99 1.99 -4.07
C HIS A 117 17.82 3.25 -3.86
N GLU A 118 17.41 4.39 -4.42
CA GLU A 118 18.13 5.66 -4.27
C GLU A 118 18.26 6.10 -2.80
N PHE A 119 17.25 5.83 -1.98
CA PHE A 119 17.27 6.18 -0.56
C PHE A 119 18.27 5.35 0.25
N PHE A 120 18.43 4.06 -0.08
CA PHE A 120 19.26 3.13 0.69
C PHE A 120 20.61 2.77 0.02
N LYS A 121 20.88 3.20 -1.22
CA LYS A 121 22.08 2.74 -1.98
C LYS A 121 23.41 3.03 -1.31
N ASP A 122 23.47 4.10 -0.51
CA ASP A 122 24.67 4.54 0.23
C ASP A 122 24.59 4.21 1.73
N ASP A 123 23.59 3.45 2.16
CA ASP A 123 23.43 3.01 3.55
C ASP A 123 24.38 1.84 3.85
N ASN A 124 25.07 1.91 5.01
CA ASN A 124 26.04 0.89 5.39
C ASN A 124 25.43 -0.33 6.10
N GLU A 125 24.19 -0.22 6.54
CA GLU A 125 23.48 -1.28 7.30
C GLU A 125 22.44 -1.99 6.44
N VAL A 126 21.89 -1.30 5.43
CA VAL A 126 20.84 -1.83 4.57
C VAL A 126 21.37 -2.08 3.17
N ASN A 127 21.41 -3.36 2.76
CA ASN A 127 21.71 -3.74 1.39
C ASN A 127 20.46 -3.60 0.52
N THR A 128 20.52 -2.75 -0.49
CA THR A 128 19.44 -2.63 -1.47
C THR A 128 19.80 -3.29 -2.80
N ILE A 129 18.80 -3.75 -3.54
CA ILE A 129 18.99 -4.33 -4.87
C ILE A 129 19.19 -3.21 -5.88
N ASN A 130 20.24 -3.29 -6.71
CA ASN A 130 20.44 -2.36 -7.80
C ASN A 130 19.19 -2.30 -8.68
N THR A 131 18.63 -1.11 -8.82
CA THR A 131 17.36 -0.88 -9.50
C THR A 131 17.55 0.19 -10.58
N TYR A 132 17.11 -0.09 -11.79
CA TYR A 132 17.25 0.82 -12.93
C TYR A 132 15.91 0.97 -13.63
N LEU A 133 15.62 2.17 -14.16
CA LEU A 133 14.47 2.33 -15.06
C LEU A 133 14.68 1.50 -16.32
N LEU A 134 13.62 0.91 -16.83
CA LEU A 134 13.68 0.16 -18.08
C LEU A 134 14.01 1.08 -19.27
N SER A 135 13.56 2.33 -19.25
CA SER A 135 13.92 3.35 -20.25
C SER A 135 15.42 3.56 -20.41
N ASP A 136 16.18 3.34 -19.34
CA ASP A 136 17.65 3.52 -19.31
C ASP A 136 18.39 2.19 -19.47
N PHE A 137 17.67 1.11 -19.78
CA PHE A 137 18.23 -0.25 -19.81
C PHE A 137 19.48 -0.39 -20.68
N HIS A 138 19.53 0.28 -21.84
CA HIS A 138 20.68 0.24 -22.75
C HIS A 138 21.91 1.01 -22.27
N THR A 139 21.79 1.83 -21.22
CA THR A 139 22.88 2.60 -20.61
C THR A 139 23.50 1.91 -19.39
N TYR A 140 22.80 0.91 -18.83
CA TYR A 140 23.23 0.19 -17.64
C TYR A 140 23.50 -1.28 -17.94
N TYR A 141 24.56 -1.82 -17.33
CA TYR A 141 24.82 -3.25 -17.35
C TYR A 141 24.19 -3.93 -16.14
N VAL A 142 23.11 -4.66 -16.36
CA VAL A 142 22.45 -5.47 -15.34
C VAL A 142 22.75 -6.94 -15.60
N LYS A 143 23.34 -7.63 -14.61
CA LYS A 143 23.68 -9.05 -14.71
C LYS A 143 22.42 -9.91 -14.81
N ARG A 144 22.37 -10.82 -15.78
CA ARG A 144 21.32 -11.84 -15.88
C ARG A 144 21.46 -12.94 -14.82
N PRO A 145 20.37 -13.61 -14.44
CA PRO A 145 18.99 -13.35 -14.84
C PRO A 145 18.42 -12.05 -14.30
N TRP A 146 17.46 -11.46 -15.02
CA TRP A 146 16.81 -10.23 -14.65
C TRP A 146 15.42 -10.46 -14.07
N ILE A 147 14.92 -9.47 -13.35
CA ILE A 147 13.51 -9.37 -13.00
C ILE A 147 12.99 -7.99 -13.41
N LEU A 148 11.89 -8.00 -14.16
CA LEU A 148 11.17 -6.80 -14.56
C LEU A 148 9.98 -6.62 -13.61
N LYS A 149 9.79 -5.40 -13.12
CA LYS A 149 8.69 -5.06 -12.21
C LYS A 149 8.10 -3.71 -12.59
N LYS A 150 6.81 -3.49 -12.31
CA LYS A 150 6.26 -2.14 -12.35
C LYS A 150 6.95 -1.25 -11.30
N LEU A 151 7.26 -0.01 -11.65
CA LEU A 151 7.83 1.00 -10.75
C LEU A 151 6.94 1.18 -9.51
N HIS A 152 5.63 1.35 -9.73
CA HIS A 152 4.57 1.44 -8.73
C HIS A 152 3.68 0.17 -8.75
N GLY A 153 4.24 -1.00 -8.48
CA GLY A 153 3.54 -2.28 -8.54
C GLY A 153 3.29 -2.88 -7.16
N ARG A 154 2.29 -3.76 -7.08
CA ARG A 154 1.90 -4.52 -5.88
C ARG A 154 1.62 -5.98 -6.24
N SER A 155 1.61 -6.87 -5.25
CA SER A 155 1.14 -8.26 -5.37
C SER A 155 1.71 -8.99 -6.59
N SER A 156 2.97 -8.77 -6.92
CA SER A 156 3.68 -9.34 -8.10
C SER A 156 3.01 -9.04 -9.45
N GLU A 157 2.12 -8.05 -9.52
CA GLU A 157 1.46 -7.65 -10.77
C GLU A 157 2.46 -7.16 -11.82
N GLY A 158 2.46 -7.81 -12.99
CA GLY A 158 3.36 -7.45 -14.10
C GLY A 158 4.83 -7.80 -13.88
N VAL A 159 5.14 -8.70 -12.95
CA VAL A 159 6.48 -9.22 -12.74
C VAL A 159 6.81 -10.24 -13.83
N VAL A 160 7.97 -10.07 -14.48
CA VAL A 160 8.50 -11.02 -15.46
C VAL A 160 9.92 -11.40 -15.07
N ILE A 161 10.14 -12.70 -14.88
CA ILE A 161 11.48 -13.25 -14.55
C ILE A 161 12.22 -13.57 -15.85
N ASP A 162 13.45 -13.12 -15.93
CA ASP A 162 14.38 -13.27 -17.04
C ASP A 162 13.78 -12.95 -18.43
N PRO A 163 13.18 -11.75 -18.61
CA PRO A 163 12.59 -11.36 -19.88
C PRO A 163 13.66 -11.34 -20.99
N THR A 164 13.27 -11.79 -22.18
CA THR A 164 14.10 -11.62 -23.38
C THR A 164 14.16 -10.16 -23.80
N ILE A 165 15.22 -9.78 -24.55
CA ILE A 165 15.33 -8.42 -25.11
C ILE A 165 14.10 -8.05 -25.94
N ASN A 166 13.59 -8.99 -26.76
CA ASN A 166 12.41 -8.74 -27.57
C ASN A 166 11.16 -8.43 -26.71
N GLN A 167 10.98 -9.12 -25.58
CA GLN A 167 9.90 -8.82 -24.65
C GLN A 167 10.05 -7.42 -24.02
N LEU A 168 11.26 -7.03 -23.65
CA LEU A 168 11.52 -5.69 -23.11
C LEU A 168 11.20 -4.60 -24.14
N LEU A 169 11.59 -4.80 -25.39
CA LEU A 169 11.34 -3.85 -26.49
C LEU A 169 9.86 -3.70 -26.86
N THR A 170 8.98 -4.61 -26.46
CA THR A 170 7.53 -4.50 -26.69
C THR A 170 6.79 -3.66 -25.64
N ILE A 171 7.48 -3.23 -24.57
CA ILE A 171 6.89 -2.44 -23.51
C ILE A 171 6.76 -0.98 -23.97
N LEU A 172 5.53 -0.46 -24.00
CA LEU A 172 5.23 0.88 -24.51
C LEU A 172 5.68 1.99 -23.54
N ASN A 173 5.46 1.82 -22.25
CA ASN A 173 5.76 2.82 -21.22
C ASN A 173 6.93 2.33 -20.36
N MET A 174 8.14 2.38 -20.90
CA MET A 174 9.34 1.86 -20.24
C MET A 174 9.66 2.59 -18.93
N GLU A 175 9.24 3.84 -18.79
CA GLU A 175 9.37 4.63 -17.56
C GLU A 175 8.51 4.12 -16.38
N ASP A 176 7.49 3.31 -16.67
CA ASP A 176 6.65 2.69 -15.64
C ASP A 176 7.22 1.39 -15.08
N TYR A 177 8.40 0.98 -15.55
CA TYR A 177 9.04 -0.28 -15.18
C TYR A 177 10.47 -0.10 -14.69
N VAL A 178 10.86 -0.98 -13.79
CA VAL A 178 12.24 -1.14 -13.33
C VAL A 178 12.76 -2.53 -13.66
N ILE A 179 14.06 -2.60 -13.92
CA ILE A 179 14.79 -3.84 -14.10
C ILE A 179 15.80 -3.99 -12.95
N GLN A 180 15.90 -5.20 -12.41
CA GLN A 180 16.77 -5.56 -11.30
C GLN A 180 17.47 -6.88 -11.61
N PRO A 181 18.65 -7.19 -11.03
CA PRO A 181 19.14 -8.55 -11.01
C PRO A 181 18.13 -9.45 -10.27
N TYR A 182 17.85 -10.62 -10.83
CA TYR A 182 17.06 -11.62 -10.13
C TYR A 182 17.92 -12.25 -9.02
N LEU A 183 17.40 -12.25 -7.82
CA LEU A 183 18.02 -12.92 -6.68
C LEU A 183 17.26 -14.22 -6.43
N ASP A 184 18.01 -15.33 -6.49
CA ASP A 184 17.52 -16.63 -6.06
C ASP A 184 17.73 -16.79 -4.55
N GLY A 185 16.73 -17.28 -3.84
CA GLY A 185 16.81 -17.45 -2.39
C GLY A 185 15.46 -17.39 -1.69
N HIS A 186 15.53 -17.51 -0.37
CA HIS A 186 14.34 -17.41 0.49
C HIS A 186 13.84 -15.97 0.57
N ILE A 187 12.52 -15.82 0.49
CA ILE A 187 11.86 -14.52 0.60
C ILE A 187 11.29 -14.38 2.00
N PHE A 188 11.57 -13.26 2.64
CA PHE A 188 11.03 -12.94 3.96
C PHE A 188 10.27 -11.63 3.91
N THR A 189 9.06 -11.63 4.46
CA THR A 189 8.32 -10.41 4.80
C THR A 189 8.52 -10.09 6.27
N VAL A 190 8.90 -8.85 6.58
CA VAL A 190 9.06 -8.39 7.95
C VAL A 190 7.95 -7.41 8.30
N ASP A 191 7.07 -7.82 9.21
CA ASP A 191 6.08 -6.93 9.81
C ASP A 191 6.75 -6.14 10.93
N TYR A 192 6.60 -4.81 10.93
CA TYR A 192 7.19 -3.93 11.92
C TYR A 192 6.19 -2.93 12.47
N ILE A 193 6.18 -2.75 13.79
CA ILE A 193 5.39 -1.74 14.47
C ILE A 193 6.26 -0.96 15.46
N ARG A 194 6.05 0.36 15.53
CA ARG A 194 6.71 1.22 16.50
C ARG A 194 5.72 2.19 17.14
N ASP A 195 5.69 2.22 18.47
CA ASP A 195 5.05 3.28 19.23
C ASP A 195 6.07 4.36 19.61
N LYS A 196 5.97 5.52 18.98
CA LYS A 196 6.88 6.65 19.21
C LYS A 196 6.83 7.19 20.64
N LYS A 197 5.70 7.02 21.38
CA LYS A 197 5.54 7.54 22.73
C LYS A 197 6.23 6.69 23.78
N SER A 198 6.06 5.38 23.69
CA SER A 198 6.68 4.43 24.62
C SER A 198 8.12 4.04 24.24
N GLY A 199 8.52 4.30 23.00
CA GLY A 199 9.77 3.80 22.43
C GLY A 199 9.73 2.29 22.14
N PHE A 200 8.56 1.65 22.31
CA PHE A 200 8.39 0.24 22.00
C PHE A 200 8.44 0.00 20.50
N ASP A 201 9.21 -0.99 20.09
CA ASP A 201 9.18 -1.51 18.75
C ASP A 201 9.14 -3.05 18.76
N TYR A 202 8.57 -3.61 17.71
CA TYR A 202 8.44 -5.05 17.55
C TYR A 202 8.45 -5.41 16.07
N SER A 203 9.19 -6.47 15.72
CA SER A 203 9.25 -6.98 14.37
C SER A 203 9.08 -8.50 14.34
N VAL A 204 8.45 -9.01 13.28
CA VAL A 204 8.30 -10.45 13.01
C VAL A 204 8.67 -10.70 11.57
N ALA A 205 9.66 -11.58 11.36
CA ALA A 205 9.99 -12.07 10.03
C ALA A 205 9.15 -13.32 9.72
N ARG A 206 8.58 -13.38 8.53
CA ARG A 206 7.86 -14.54 7.98
C ARG A 206 8.50 -14.93 6.66
N GLU A 207 8.81 -16.21 6.49
CA GLU A 207 9.18 -16.79 5.21
C GLU A 207 7.92 -16.96 4.33
N GLU A 208 8.02 -16.59 3.05
CA GLU A 208 6.95 -16.71 2.06
C GLU A 208 7.00 -18.04 1.30
#